data_68665479d173c8264da81f6dc732f171
#
_entry.id   68665479d173c8264da81f6dc732f171
#
_cell.length_a   1.000
_cell.length_b   1.000
_cell.length_c   1.000
_cell.angle_alpha   90.00
_cell.angle_beta   90.00
_cell.angle_gamma   90.00
#
_symmetry.space_group_name_H-M   'P 1'
#
loop_
_entity.id
_entity.type
_entity.pdbx_description
1 polymer ?
#
loop_
_entity_poly.entity_id
_entity_poly.type
_entity_poly.pdbx_seq_one_letter_code
_entity_poly.pdbx_strand_id
1 'polypeptide(L)'
;EKSMKKRWVSGMLAFLLVGTTVGSMIPIKTAQAEENRQGKTYYVDSENGNDKNDGLSERKAFQTLDKVNELTLGAGDQILLKNGSVFEDQALHIKGSGSESAPIKISTYGDEKDGRPQINTNGHGQWELNYGQKLDNQNHKWHGTVSSSILLKDVEYIEIEGLEITNDRDSATDAEKDKNYKYNDAECMDRTGVAGVAQNKGTVDHIVLD
;
A
#
# COMPACT_ATOMS: atom_id res chain seq x y z
N GLU A 1 -68.61 -8.50 -17.57
CA GLU A 1 -67.85 -7.33 -18.04
C GLU A 1 -66.36 -7.61 -17.85
N LYS A 2 -65.67 -7.94 -18.95
CA LYS A 2 -64.27 -8.35 -18.95
C LYS A 2 -63.38 -7.13 -19.18
N SER A 3 -62.56 -6.76 -18.21
CA SER A 3 -61.49 -5.76 -18.35
C SER A 3 -60.25 -6.39 -18.98
N MET A 4 -59.88 -5.97 -20.18
CA MET A 4 -58.65 -6.35 -20.86
C MET A 4 -57.47 -5.47 -20.43
N LYS A 5 -56.46 -6.09 -19.88
CA LYS A 5 -55.14 -5.43 -19.58
C LYS A 5 -54.34 -5.27 -20.88
N LYS A 6 -54.07 -4.03 -21.29
CA LYS A 6 -53.17 -3.67 -22.40
C LYS A 6 -51.71 -3.91 -21.97
N ARG A 7 -51.04 -4.81 -22.68
CA ARG A 7 -49.57 -4.92 -22.63
C ARG A 7 -48.94 -3.93 -23.61
N TRP A 8 -48.12 -3.03 -23.11
CA TRP A 8 -47.29 -2.18 -23.96
C TRP A 8 -46.00 -2.95 -24.31
N VAL A 9 -45.79 -3.16 -25.61
CA VAL A 9 -44.52 -3.65 -26.15
C VAL A 9 -43.79 -2.42 -26.66
N SER A 10 -42.69 -2.06 -26.00
CA SER A 10 -41.83 -0.97 -26.44
C SER A 10 -40.89 -1.49 -27.54
N GLY A 11 -41.16 -1.08 -28.77
CA GLY A 11 -40.35 -1.38 -29.93
C GLY A 11 -39.08 -0.52 -29.93
N MET A 12 -37.94 -1.17 -29.94
CA MET A 12 -36.62 -0.57 -30.08
C MET A 12 -36.38 -0.29 -31.58
N LEU A 13 -36.38 0.98 -31.95
CA LEU A 13 -36.04 1.40 -33.31
C LEU A 13 -34.54 1.56 -33.43
N ALA A 14 -33.89 0.63 -34.12
CA ALA A 14 -32.46 0.72 -34.42
C ALA A 14 -32.22 1.69 -35.58
N PHE A 15 -31.52 2.79 -35.28
CA PHE A 15 -30.97 3.67 -36.31
C PHE A 15 -29.57 3.19 -36.71
N LEU A 16 -29.48 2.72 -37.94
CA LEU A 16 -28.19 2.39 -38.57
C LEU A 16 -27.58 3.66 -39.15
N LEU A 17 -26.55 4.22 -38.52
CA LEU A 17 -25.71 5.27 -39.09
C LEU A 17 -24.39 4.65 -39.51
N VAL A 18 -24.25 4.46 -40.82
CA VAL A 18 -22.95 4.12 -41.45
C VAL A 18 -22.15 5.41 -41.60
N GLY A 19 -21.19 5.61 -40.72
CA GLY A 19 -20.20 6.67 -40.83
C GLY A 19 -18.81 6.05 -40.61
N THR A 20 -18.03 5.90 -41.68
CA THR A 20 -16.65 5.47 -41.66
C THR A 20 -15.75 6.56 -41.09
N THR A 21 -15.45 6.52 -39.81
CA THR A 21 -14.30 7.21 -39.25
C THR A 21 -13.41 6.17 -38.57
N VAL A 22 -12.19 6.05 -39.09
CA VAL A 22 -11.12 5.28 -38.46
C VAL A 22 -10.70 6.05 -37.21
N GLY A 23 -11.41 5.82 -36.12
CA GLY A 23 -11.08 6.31 -34.79
C GLY A 23 -10.53 5.13 -33.99
N SER A 24 -9.32 5.29 -33.47
CA SER A 24 -8.67 4.35 -32.57
C SER A 24 -9.61 4.00 -31.41
N MET A 25 -10.10 2.76 -31.36
CA MET A 25 -10.83 2.23 -30.23
C MET A 25 -9.85 2.07 -29.06
N ILE A 26 -9.86 3.01 -28.15
CA ILE A 26 -9.30 2.83 -26.80
C ILE A 26 -10.24 1.85 -26.08
N PRO A 27 -9.77 0.73 -25.55
CA PRO A 27 -10.65 -0.21 -24.88
C PRO A 27 -11.17 0.38 -23.56
N ILE A 28 -12.45 0.72 -23.53
CA ILE A 28 -13.18 1.16 -22.32
C ILE A 28 -13.37 0.00 -21.31
N LYS A 29 -12.65 -1.10 -21.46
CA LYS A 29 -12.84 -2.29 -20.64
C LYS A 29 -12.14 -2.28 -19.27
N THR A 30 -11.23 -1.34 -19.02
CA THR A 30 -10.46 -1.34 -17.77
C THR A 30 -11.16 -0.64 -16.60
N ALA A 31 -11.89 0.45 -16.82
CA ALA A 31 -12.53 1.20 -15.74
C ALA A 31 -13.71 0.46 -15.09
N GLN A 32 -14.48 -0.31 -15.85
CA GLN A 32 -15.67 -1.01 -15.34
C GLN A 32 -15.37 -2.30 -14.56
N ALA A 33 -14.18 -2.86 -14.71
CA ALA A 33 -13.77 -4.06 -13.97
C ALA A 33 -13.25 -3.73 -12.57
N GLU A 34 -12.78 -2.50 -12.34
CA GLU A 34 -12.32 -2.05 -11.01
C GLU A 34 -13.50 -1.66 -10.10
N GLU A 35 -14.59 -1.13 -10.66
CA GLU A 35 -15.75 -0.66 -9.90
C GLU A 35 -16.57 -1.80 -9.23
N ASN A 36 -16.36 -3.05 -9.63
CA ASN A 36 -17.03 -4.23 -9.07
C ASN A 36 -16.09 -5.19 -8.32
N ARG A 37 -14.84 -4.80 -8.05
CA ARG A 37 -13.92 -5.63 -7.29
C ARG A 37 -14.29 -5.60 -5.82
N GLN A 38 -14.67 -6.75 -5.27
CA GLN A 38 -14.79 -6.90 -3.83
C GLN A 38 -13.36 -6.94 -3.24
N GLY A 39 -13.05 -6.01 -2.34
CA GLY A 39 -11.79 -5.97 -1.62
C GLY A 39 -11.56 -7.25 -0.81
N LYS A 40 -10.30 -7.63 -0.67
CA LYS A 40 -9.86 -8.74 0.18
C LYS A 40 -9.33 -8.21 1.50
N THR A 41 -9.55 -8.95 2.56
CA THR A 41 -8.95 -8.68 3.86
C THR A 41 -7.88 -9.72 4.15
N TYR A 42 -6.66 -9.25 4.43
CA TYR A 42 -5.54 -10.10 4.83
C TYR A 42 -5.20 -9.83 6.29
N TYR A 43 -4.93 -10.88 7.02
CA TYR A 43 -4.63 -10.88 8.45
C TYR A 43 -3.16 -11.21 8.67
N VAL A 44 -2.53 -10.51 9.61
CA VAL A 44 -1.12 -10.73 10.00
C VAL A 44 -1.03 -10.82 11.52
N ASP A 45 -0.39 -11.86 12.03
CA ASP A 45 -0.17 -12.12 13.46
C ASP A 45 1.27 -12.58 13.64
N SER A 46 2.12 -11.73 14.22
CA SER A 46 3.56 -12.01 14.34
C SER A 46 3.87 -13.20 15.23
N GLU A 47 2.97 -13.56 16.16
CA GLU A 47 3.18 -14.64 17.11
C GLU A 47 2.62 -15.98 16.63
N ASN A 48 1.37 -15.97 16.15
CA ASN A 48 0.61 -17.18 15.85
C ASN A 48 0.34 -17.37 14.36
N GLY A 49 0.76 -16.42 13.52
CA GLY A 49 0.65 -16.50 12.07
C GLY A 49 1.58 -17.55 11.46
N ASN A 50 1.41 -17.81 10.17
CA ASN A 50 2.28 -18.69 9.41
C ASN A 50 2.26 -18.27 7.94
N ASP A 51 3.42 -18.04 7.35
CA ASP A 51 3.56 -17.57 5.97
C ASP A 51 3.22 -18.62 4.90
N LYS A 52 2.91 -19.85 5.32
CA LYS A 52 2.30 -20.87 4.44
C LYS A 52 0.78 -20.72 4.31
N ASN A 53 0.19 -19.88 5.14
CA ASN A 53 -1.24 -19.57 5.09
C ASN A 53 -1.59 -18.68 3.90
N ASP A 54 -2.88 -18.51 3.64
CA ASP A 54 -3.43 -17.61 2.61
C ASP A 54 -3.69 -16.17 3.11
N GLY A 55 -3.60 -15.94 4.42
CA GLY A 55 -3.86 -14.66 5.06
C GLY A 55 -5.34 -14.23 5.11
N LEU A 56 -6.26 -15.01 4.59
CA LEU A 56 -7.65 -14.60 4.36
C LEU A 56 -8.60 -14.77 5.57
N SER A 57 -8.06 -15.12 6.72
CA SER A 57 -8.79 -15.16 7.99
C SER A 57 -7.83 -15.08 9.16
N GLU A 58 -8.32 -14.68 10.34
CA GLU A 58 -7.51 -14.63 11.55
C GLU A 58 -6.80 -15.94 11.89
N ARG A 59 -7.47 -17.08 11.66
CA ARG A 59 -6.89 -18.42 11.90
C ARG A 59 -5.83 -18.81 10.88
N LYS A 60 -5.79 -18.13 9.75
CA LYS A 60 -4.84 -18.35 8.67
C LYS A 60 -4.05 -17.10 8.37
N ALA A 61 -3.76 -16.32 9.41
CA ALA A 61 -2.96 -15.11 9.29
C ALA A 61 -1.55 -15.43 8.76
N PHE A 62 -0.98 -14.50 8.02
CA PHE A 62 0.46 -14.47 7.75
C PHE A 62 1.23 -14.22 9.05
N GLN A 63 2.49 -14.58 9.09
CA GLN A 63 3.34 -14.29 10.23
C GLN A 63 4.16 -13.02 10.03
N THR A 64 4.61 -12.75 8.81
CA THR A 64 5.56 -11.67 8.53
C THR A 64 5.00 -10.62 7.59
N LEU A 65 5.56 -9.40 7.66
CA LEU A 65 5.30 -8.34 6.71
C LEU A 65 5.89 -8.67 5.33
N ASP A 66 6.93 -9.49 5.25
CA ASP A 66 7.49 -9.93 3.97
C ASP A 66 6.45 -10.64 3.13
N LYS A 67 5.57 -11.41 3.77
CA LYS A 67 4.49 -12.08 3.08
C LYS A 67 3.45 -11.11 2.51
N VAL A 68 3.18 -10.03 3.24
CA VAL A 68 2.35 -8.93 2.74
C VAL A 68 3.03 -8.23 1.56
N ASN A 69 4.35 -8.04 1.62
CA ASN A 69 5.14 -7.40 0.57
C ASN A 69 5.13 -8.16 -0.76
N GLU A 70 4.75 -9.45 -0.78
CA GLU A 70 4.54 -10.21 -2.02
C GLU A 70 3.23 -9.84 -2.72
N LEU A 71 2.26 -9.25 -2.01
CA LEU A 71 0.95 -8.91 -2.55
C LEU A 71 1.00 -7.67 -3.44
N THR A 72 0.13 -7.64 -4.42
CA THR A 72 -0.27 -6.41 -5.11
C THR A 72 -1.73 -6.13 -4.73
N LEU A 73 -1.93 -5.09 -3.96
CA LEU A 73 -3.23 -4.70 -3.45
C LEU A 73 -4.02 -3.91 -4.49
N GLY A 74 -5.31 -3.84 -4.32
CA GLY A 74 -6.19 -3.03 -5.15
C GLY A 74 -7.31 -2.39 -4.34
N ALA A 75 -8.19 -1.69 -5.02
CA ALA A 75 -9.28 -0.95 -4.41
C ALA A 75 -10.09 -1.81 -3.43
N GLY A 76 -10.23 -1.31 -2.20
CA GLY A 76 -10.97 -1.95 -1.11
C GLY A 76 -10.23 -3.08 -0.39
N ASP A 77 -8.99 -3.41 -0.76
CA ASP A 77 -8.20 -4.39 0.00
C ASP A 77 -7.82 -3.83 1.38
N GLN A 78 -7.70 -4.74 2.34
CA GLN A 78 -7.32 -4.40 3.71
C GLN A 78 -6.20 -5.32 4.20
N ILE A 79 -5.27 -4.75 4.96
CA ILE A 79 -4.28 -5.47 5.74
C ILE A 79 -4.59 -5.19 7.21
N LEU A 80 -4.89 -6.21 7.96
CA LEU A 80 -5.16 -6.11 9.39
C LEU A 80 -4.03 -6.75 10.18
N LEU A 81 -3.34 -5.94 10.98
CA LEU A 81 -2.29 -6.38 11.89
C LEU A 81 -2.90 -6.66 13.25
N LYS A 82 -2.55 -7.78 13.86
CA LYS A 82 -3.09 -8.14 15.16
C LYS A 82 -2.56 -7.21 16.25
N ASN A 83 -3.44 -6.73 17.09
CA ASN A 83 -3.07 -6.00 18.30
C ASN A 83 -2.09 -6.81 19.14
N GLY A 84 -1.08 -6.16 19.72
CA GLY A 84 0.02 -6.78 20.44
C GLY A 84 1.13 -7.38 19.57
N SER A 85 0.95 -7.46 18.24
CA SER A 85 2.02 -7.92 17.35
C SER A 85 3.19 -6.97 17.33
N VAL A 86 4.39 -7.54 17.26
CA VAL A 86 5.65 -6.79 17.11
C VAL A 86 6.39 -7.32 15.87
N PHE A 87 6.69 -6.43 14.95
CA PHE A 87 7.41 -6.71 13.70
C PHE A 87 8.77 -6.01 13.73
N GLU A 88 9.73 -6.66 14.41
CA GLU A 88 11.11 -6.20 14.48
C GLU A 88 11.89 -6.60 13.22
N ASP A 89 12.79 -5.75 12.80
CA ASP A 89 13.63 -5.94 11.60
C ASP A 89 12.83 -6.13 10.30
N GLN A 90 11.56 -5.75 10.31
CA GLN A 90 10.66 -5.90 9.19
C GLN A 90 10.18 -4.53 8.69
N ALA A 91 9.94 -4.45 7.40
CA ALA A 91 9.38 -3.27 6.75
C ALA A 91 8.18 -3.65 5.89
N LEU A 92 7.23 -2.72 5.75
CA LEU A 92 6.05 -2.88 4.92
C LEU A 92 6.18 -2.05 3.65
N HIS A 93 6.16 -2.71 2.50
CA HIS A 93 6.12 -2.07 1.19
C HIS A 93 4.75 -2.27 0.55
N ILE A 94 3.92 -1.23 0.57
CA ILE A 94 2.59 -1.27 -0.02
C ILE A 94 2.69 -1.10 -1.53
N LYS A 95 2.19 -2.10 -2.27
CA LYS A 95 2.15 -2.11 -3.73
C LYS A 95 0.71 -2.11 -4.21
N GLY A 96 0.41 -1.26 -5.19
CA GLY A 96 -0.92 -1.06 -5.72
C GLY A 96 -1.62 0.13 -5.10
N SER A 97 -2.75 0.51 -5.63
CA SER A 97 -3.50 1.70 -5.22
C SER A 97 -4.96 1.36 -4.97
N GLY A 98 -5.57 2.10 -4.06
CA GLY A 98 -7.01 2.11 -3.88
C GLY A 98 -7.72 3.00 -4.90
N SER A 99 -8.91 3.39 -4.57
CA SER A 99 -9.69 4.41 -5.28
C SER A 99 -10.40 5.31 -4.26
N GLU A 100 -10.91 6.44 -4.70
CA GLU A 100 -11.63 7.38 -3.85
C GLU A 100 -12.78 6.72 -3.08
N SER A 101 -13.53 5.84 -3.73
CA SER A 101 -14.65 5.11 -3.11
C SER A 101 -14.24 3.85 -2.34
N ALA A 102 -13.01 3.37 -2.54
CA ALA A 102 -12.51 2.12 -1.96
C ALA A 102 -10.98 2.19 -1.73
N PRO A 103 -10.51 2.96 -0.74
CA PRO A 103 -9.09 3.04 -0.43
C PRO A 103 -8.56 1.67 0.04
N ILE A 104 -7.26 1.45 -0.09
CA ILE A 104 -6.58 0.36 0.60
C ILE A 104 -6.42 0.77 2.06
N LYS A 105 -6.77 -0.13 2.98
CA LYS A 105 -6.66 0.13 4.42
C LYS A 105 -5.63 -0.77 5.07
N ILE A 106 -4.78 -0.16 5.89
CA ILE A 106 -3.87 -0.85 6.79
C ILE A 106 -4.32 -0.48 8.19
N SER A 107 -4.81 -1.45 8.96
CA SER A 107 -5.40 -1.21 10.27
C SER A 107 -5.12 -2.39 11.21
N THR A 108 -5.91 -2.55 12.25
CA THR A 108 -5.69 -3.52 13.31
C THR A 108 -6.89 -4.42 13.53
N TYR A 109 -6.66 -5.54 14.21
CA TYR A 109 -7.70 -6.43 14.71
C TYR A 109 -7.28 -7.06 16.04
N GLY A 110 -8.21 -7.72 16.72
CA GLY A 110 -7.98 -8.35 18.02
C GLY A 110 -8.35 -7.44 19.19
N ASP A 111 -7.94 -7.80 20.41
CA ASP A 111 -8.26 -7.04 21.61
C ASP A 111 -7.38 -5.78 21.70
N GLU A 112 -8.00 -4.61 21.83
CA GLU A 112 -7.28 -3.33 21.95
C GLU A 112 -6.41 -3.26 23.24
N LYS A 113 -6.71 -4.09 24.24
CA LYS A 113 -5.91 -4.17 25.47
C LYS A 113 -4.51 -4.75 25.25
N ASP A 114 -4.31 -5.49 24.16
CA ASP A 114 -3.02 -6.04 23.81
C ASP A 114 -2.04 -4.97 23.29
N GLY A 115 -2.55 -3.76 23.04
CA GLY A 115 -1.79 -2.63 22.53
C GLY A 115 -1.75 -2.61 21.01
N ARG A 116 -1.32 -1.48 20.45
CA ARG A 116 -1.18 -1.30 18.99
C ARG A 116 -0.10 -2.25 18.44
N PRO A 117 -0.29 -2.79 17.24
CA PRO A 117 0.81 -3.50 16.57
C PRO A 117 1.94 -2.54 16.24
N GLN A 118 3.16 -3.01 16.46
CA GLN A 118 4.39 -2.22 16.31
C GLN A 118 5.16 -2.67 15.09
N ILE A 119 5.61 -1.74 14.28
CA ILE A 119 6.54 -1.97 13.17
C ILE A 119 7.81 -1.17 13.44
N ASN A 120 8.92 -1.88 13.61
CA ASN A 120 10.23 -1.28 13.78
C ASN A 120 11.24 -1.99 12.86
N THR A 121 11.66 -1.32 11.80
CA THR A 121 12.61 -1.92 10.86
C THR A 121 14.06 -1.85 11.32
N ASN A 122 14.36 -1.18 12.44
CA ASN A 122 15.72 -1.09 13.02
C ASN A 122 16.80 -0.65 12.01
N GLY A 123 16.43 0.18 11.04
CA GLY A 123 17.33 0.60 9.96
C GLY A 123 17.49 -0.42 8.82
N HIS A 124 16.81 -1.58 8.86
CA HIS A 124 16.97 -2.63 7.85
C HIS A 124 16.09 -2.47 6.60
N GLY A 125 14.94 -1.83 6.70
CA GLY A 125 14.04 -1.60 5.56
C GLY A 125 14.65 -0.60 4.56
N GLN A 126 15.62 -1.04 3.78
CA GLN A 126 16.41 -0.20 2.87
C GLN A 126 15.81 -0.18 1.48
N TRP A 127 15.58 1.02 0.96
CA TRP A 127 14.98 1.26 -0.33
C TRP A 127 15.86 2.18 -1.16
N GLU A 128 16.27 1.74 -2.35
CA GLU A 128 16.89 2.62 -3.32
C GLU A 128 15.81 3.48 -3.99
N LEU A 129 15.98 4.78 -3.90
CA LEU A 129 15.09 5.75 -4.50
C LEU A 129 15.81 6.52 -5.58
N ASN A 130 15.12 6.69 -6.71
CA ASN A 130 15.56 7.51 -7.81
C ASN A 130 14.51 8.60 -8.06
N TYR A 131 14.84 9.83 -7.72
CA TYR A 131 13.94 10.97 -7.88
C TYR A 131 13.84 11.48 -9.33
N GLY A 132 14.50 10.81 -10.28
CA GLY A 132 14.39 11.04 -11.71
C GLY A 132 15.14 12.26 -12.24
N GLN A 133 15.47 13.24 -11.41
CA GLN A 133 16.16 14.46 -11.80
C GLN A 133 17.10 14.97 -10.70
N LYS A 134 18.10 15.73 -11.13
CA LYS A 134 19.03 16.39 -10.22
C LYS A 134 18.28 17.46 -9.42
N LEU A 135 18.34 17.36 -8.10
CA LEU A 135 17.88 18.42 -7.23
C LEU A 135 18.93 19.57 -7.24
N ASP A 136 18.46 20.80 -7.17
CA ASP A 136 19.35 21.99 -7.21
C ASP A 136 20.26 22.15 -5.96
N ASN A 137 20.04 21.33 -4.95
CA ASN A 137 20.86 21.31 -3.75
C ASN A 137 22.01 20.31 -3.89
N GLN A 138 23.24 20.78 -3.78
CA GLN A 138 24.45 19.94 -3.89
C GLN A 138 24.53 18.81 -2.84
N ASN A 139 23.81 18.97 -1.73
CA ASN A 139 23.76 17.97 -0.65
C ASN A 139 22.66 16.92 -0.87
N HIS A 140 21.77 17.11 -1.84
CA HIS A 140 20.72 16.15 -2.16
C HIS A 140 21.07 15.40 -3.44
N LYS A 141 21.28 14.12 -3.31
CA LYS A 141 21.47 13.23 -4.46
C LYS A 141 20.10 12.86 -5.02
N TRP A 142 19.97 12.78 -6.35
CA TRP A 142 18.74 12.26 -6.98
C TRP A 142 18.60 10.73 -6.86
N HIS A 143 19.66 10.07 -6.46
CA HIS A 143 19.71 8.68 -6.05
C HIS A 143 20.08 8.63 -4.59
N GLY A 144 19.38 7.83 -3.82
CA GLY A 144 19.68 7.65 -2.42
C GLY A 144 19.06 6.37 -1.89
N THR A 145 19.61 5.90 -0.80
CA THR A 145 19.03 4.81 -0.01
C THR A 145 18.37 5.42 1.21
N VAL A 146 17.11 5.10 1.43
CA VAL A 146 16.37 5.45 2.63
C VAL A 146 16.01 4.19 3.39
N SER A 147 16.07 4.25 4.71
CA SER A 147 15.48 3.22 5.57
C SER A 147 14.11 3.67 6.05
N SER A 148 13.09 2.85 5.84
CA SER A 148 11.72 3.18 6.20
C SER A 148 10.98 1.93 6.66
N SER A 149 10.21 2.07 7.75
CA SER A 149 9.36 0.97 8.23
C SER A 149 8.15 0.75 7.34
N ILE A 150 7.65 1.82 6.71
CA ILE A 150 6.62 1.73 5.67
C ILE A 150 7.07 2.52 4.44
N LEU A 151 7.07 1.88 3.28
CA LEU A 151 7.31 2.52 2.00
C LEU A 151 6.02 2.64 1.20
N LEU A 152 5.69 3.86 0.81
CA LEU A 152 4.61 4.25 -0.10
C LEU A 152 5.24 4.79 -1.38
N LYS A 153 5.37 3.95 -2.41
CA LYS A 153 6.01 4.32 -3.66
C LYS A 153 5.05 4.22 -4.82
N ASP A 154 4.80 5.36 -5.48
CA ASP A 154 3.89 5.45 -6.63
C ASP A 154 2.48 4.89 -6.34
N VAL A 155 1.94 5.16 -5.16
CA VAL A 155 0.64 4.65 -4.68
C VAL A 155 -0.32 5.78 -4.33
N GLU A 156 -1.61 5.49 -4.43
CA GLU A 156 -2.68 6.44 -4.19
C GLU A 156 -3.81 5.79 -3.37
N TYR A 157 -4.56 6.60 -2.64
CA TYR A 157 -5.71 6.17 -1.84
C TYR A 157 -5.35 5.06 -0.84
N ILE A 158 -4.45 5.38 0.08
CA ILE A 158 -4.00 4.50 1.17
C ILE A 158 -4.38 5.14 2.50
N GLU A 159 -5.01 4.38 3.37
CA GLU A 159 -5.31 4.74 4.75
C GLU A 159 -4.54 3.81 5.68
N ILE A 160 -3.78 4.38 6.62
CA ILE A 160 -3.01 3.65 7.63
C ILE A 160 -3.41 4.20 8.99
N GLU A 161 -3.92 3.34 9.86
CA GLU A 161 -4.45 3.74 11.15
C GLU A 161 -4.16 2.74 12.25
N GLY A 162 -4.02 3.23 13.49
CA GLY A 162 -3.93 2.42 14.69
C GLY A 162 -2.60 1.69 14.89
N LEU A 163 -1.55 2.02 14.17
CA LEU A 163 -0.24 1.39 14.27
C LEU A 163 0.75 2.22 15.09
N GLU A 164 1.72 1.56 15.69
CA GLU A 164 2.94 2.19 16.21
C GLU A 164 4.06 1.93 15.20
N ILE A 165 4.62 3.00 14.63
CA ILE A 165 5.61 2.93 13.57
C ILE A 165 6.86 3.65 14.03
N THR A 166 7.95 2.92 14.17
CA THR A 166 9.27 3.45 14.51
C THR A 166 10.30 2.94 13.53
N ASN A 167 11.46 3.56 13.51
CA ASN A 167 12.65 3.07 12.80
C ASN A 167 13.84 3.36 13.69
N ASP A 168 13.75 2.85 14.90
CA ASP A 168 14.80 2.96 15.89
C ASP A 168 15.87 1.91 15.62
N ARG A 169 17.03 2.19 16.17
CA ARG A 169 18.16 1.30 16.17
C ARG A 169 18.71 1.25 17.58
N ASP A 170 19.20 0.08 17.99
CA ASP A 170 19.82 -0.06 19.31
C ASP A 170 20.90 1.02 19.51
N SER A 171 20.69 1.86 20.52
CA SER A 171 21.55 3.00 20.85
C SER A 171 23.01 2.63 21.10
N ALA A 172 23.29 1.41 21.53
CA ALA A 172 24.65 0.90 21.72
C ALA A 172 25.39 0.70 20.39
N THR A 173 24.70 0.24 19.36
CA THR A 173 25.26 0.09 18.00
C THR A 173 25.42 1.42 17.30
N ASP A 174 24.56 2.38 17.55
CA ASP A 174 24.66 3.72 16.97
C ASP A 174 25.83 4.51 17.55
N ALA A 175 26.09 4.40 18.86
CA ALA A 175 27.20 5.10 19.50
C ALA A 175 28.59 4.62 19.02
N GLU A 176 28.73 3.35 18.63
CA GLU A 176 29.96 2.85 18.03
C GLU A 176 30.12 3.27 16.57
N LYS A 177 29.02 3.34 15.82
CA LYS A 177 29.02 3.75 14.42
C LYS A 177 29.14 5.27 14.25
N ASP A 178 28.59 6.06 15.16
CA ASP A 178 28.68 7.54 15.15
C ASP A 178 30.12 8.06 15.24
N LYS A 179 31.03 7.31 15.82
CA LYS A 179 32.44 7.70 15.86
C LYS A 179 33.12 7.70 14.49
N ASN A 180 32.53 7.00 13.51
CA ASN A 180 33.01 6.87 12.14
C ASN A 180 31.98 7.35 11.10
N TYR A 181 30.91 8.01 11.57
CA TYR A 181 29.83 8.49 10.70
C TYR A 181 30.37 9.53 9.71
N LYS A 182 30.40 9.16 8.47
CA LYS A 182 30.66 10.07 7.37
C LYS A 182 29.37 10.33 6.63
N TYR A 183 28.89 11.56 6.73
CA TYR A 183 27.61 12.01 6.16
C TYR A 183 27.38 11.66 4.67
N ASN A 184 28.39 11.20 3.97
CA ASN A 184 28.36 10.84 2.56
C ASN A 184 28.62 9.36 2.24
N ASP A 185 28.73 8.52 3.24
CA ASP A 185 28.91 7.08 3.01
C ASP A 185 27.58 6.43 2.60
N ALA A 186 27.66 5.36 1.80
CA ALA A 186 26.49 4.57 1.38
C ALA A 186 25.69 3.99 2.56
N GLU A 187 26.30 3.93 3.74
CA GLU A 187 25.67 3.50 5.00
C GLU A 187 24.90 4.63 5.71
N CYS A 188 25.06 5.88 5.27
CA CYS A 188 24.31 7.01 5.80
C CYS A 188 22.97 7.11 5.10
N MET A 189 22.00 6.43 5.66
CA MET A 189 20.64 6.47 5.19
C MET A 189 19.79 7.38 6.06
N ASP A 190 18.93 8.15 5.40
CA ASP A 190 17.83 8.76 6.10
C ASP A 190 16.91 7.67 6.65
N ARG A 191 16.62 7.73 7.94
CA ARG A 191 15.69 6.81 8.62
C ARG A 191 14.38 7.50 8.86
N THR A 192 13.30 6.89 8.41
CA THR A 192 11.93 7.38 8.57
C THR A 192 11.00 6.27 9.02
N GLY A 193 9.94 6.62 9.73
CA GLY A 193 8.85 5.68 10.01
C GLY A 193 8.08 5.35 8.72
N VAL A 194 7.70 6.39 7.98
CA VAL A 194 6.99 6.26 6.70
C VAL A 194 7.69 7.10 5.64
N ALA A 195 8.00 6.51 4.49
CA ALA A 195 8.52 7.20 3.31
C ALA A 195 7.49 7.20 2.18
N GLY A 196 7.13 8.39 1.70
CA GLY A 196 6.30 8.58 0.51
C GLY A 196 7.15 9.04 -0.68
N VAL A 197 7.11 8.31 -1.80
CA VAL A 197 7.97 8.58 -2.96
C VAL A 197 7.17 8.49 -4.26
N ALA A 198 7.10 9.59 -4.98
CA ALA A 198 6.62 9.64 -6.35
C ALA A 198 7.81 9.47 -7.31
N GLN A 199 7.94 8.32 -7.92
CA GLN A 199 9.08 8.02 -8.78
C GLN A 199 8.70 7.81 -10.24
N ASN A 200 7.76 6.90 -10.53
CA ASN A 200 7.39 6.53 -11.89
C ASN A 200 6.04 7.10 -12.33
N LYS A 201 5.08 7.18 -11.41
CA LYS A 201 3.77 7.79 -11.66
C LYS A 201 3.75 9.30 -11.50
N GLY A 202 4.75 9.86 -10.81
CA GLY A 202 4.82 11.29 -10.50
C GLY A 202 3.92 11.74 -9.35
N THR A 203 3.19 10.84 -8.72
CA THR A 203 2.32 11.14 -7.57
C THR A 203 2.40 10.08 -6.48
N VAL A 204 2.29 10.54 -5.25
CA VAL A 204 1.80 9.80 -4.08
C VAL A 204 0.70 10.68 -3.52
N ASP A 205 -0.52 10.21 -3.55
CA ASP A 205 -1.70 11.07 -3.37
C ASP A 205 -2.77 10.37 -2.52
N HIS A 206 -3.61 11.15 -1.85
CA HIS A 206 -4.69 10.66 -0.99
C HIS A 206 -4.19 9.64 0.06
N ILE A 207 -3.16 10.02 0.81
CA ILE A 207 -2.59 9.22 1.90
C ILE A 207 -3.09 9.77 3.22
N VAL A 208 -3.67 8.89 4.04
CA VAL A 208 -4.11 9.19 5.40
C VAL A 208 -3.27 8.38 6.37
N LEU A 209 -2.72 9.04 7.38
CA LEU A 209 -1.98 8.44 8.49
C LEU A 209 -2.64 8.89 9.80
N ASP A 210 -3.12 7.95 10.64
CA ASP A 210 -3.81 8.22 11.91
C ASP A 210 -3.34 7.29 13.05
#